data_55f546ca32e0e220ba86ae603969ee3e
#
_entry.id   55f546ca32e0e220ba86ae603969ee3e
#
_cell.length_a   1.000
_cell.length_b   1.000
_cell.length_c   1.000
_cell.angle_alpha   90.00
_cell.angle_beta   90.00
_cell.angle_gamma   90.00
#
_symmetry.space_group_name_H-M   'P 1'
#
loop_
_entity.id
_entity.type
_entity.pdbx_description
1 polymer ?
#
loop_
_entity_poly.entity_id
_entity_poly.type
_entity_poly.pdbx_seq_one_letter_code
_entity_poly.pdbx_strand_id
1 'polypeptide(L)'
;LSPTGYGDSPYQSCSAFAGNPYFIDLDALKADGLLTAAQLKAEKWGDDPLSVDYGTLYTSRYKVLRTAYAAWREKYAGLHGCAHYYPDDYYAFALANDSWLNDYALYMALKTANGMKSWTEWPREYRLRDAAALAKFAAEQEEEIGFWKFLQYEFATQWKKVKDYANAKGVKILGDIPI
;
A
#
# COMPACT_ATOMS: atom_id res chain seq x y z
N LEU A 1 -0.68 -11.83 -6.72
CA LEU A 1 -0.56 -11.10 -5.43
C LEU A 1 -1.17 -9.70 -5.50
N SER A 2 -2.12 -9.48 -6.42
CA SER A 2 -2.77 -8.17 -6.60
C SER A 2 -3.67 -7.80 -5.41
N PRO A 3 -3.95 -6.50 -5.18
CA PRO A 3 -4.90 -6.07 -4.17
C PRO A 3 -6.27 -6.71 -4.39
N THR A 4 -6.91 -7.16 -3.32
CA THR A 4 -8.28 -7.66 -3.40
C THR A 4 -9.27 -6.50 -3.54
N GLY A 5 -10.34 -6.75 -4.29
CA GLY A 5 -11.44 -5.81 -4.48
C GLY A 5 -12.71 -6.27 -3.78
N TYR A 6 -13.82 -6.24 -4.50
CA TYR A 6 -15.11 -6.67 -3.97
C TYR A 6 -15.09 -8.16 -3.57
N GLY A 7 -15.57 -8.45 -2.36
CA GLY A 7 -15.62 -9.81 -1.80
C GLY A 7 -14.24 -10.42 -1.52
N ASP A 8 -13.21 -9.59 -1.39
CA ASP A 8 -11.83 -10.02 -1.12
C ASP A 8 -11.26 -11.04 -2.14
N SER A 9 -11.86 -11.06 -3.33
CA SER A 9 -11.43 -11.93 -4.41
C SER A 9 -10.14 -11.42 -5.07
N PRO A 10 -9.12 -12.26 -5.25
CA PRO A 10 -7.90 -11.90 -5.97
C PRO A 10 -8.15 -11.67 -7.47
N TYR A 11 -9.27 -12.15 -8.00
CA TYR A 11 -9.66 -12.00 -9.40
C TYR A 11 -10.41 -10.70 -9.70
N GLN A 12 -10.73 -9.90 -8.67
CA GLN A 12 -11.40 -8.60 -8.82
C GLN A 12 -10.50 -7.46 -8.33
N SER A 13 -9.25 -7.48 -8.77
CA SER A 13 -8.28 -6.46 -8.40
C SER A 13 -8.51 -5.16 -9.16
N CYS A 14 -8.24 -4.03 -8.49
CA CYS A 14 -8.23 -2.72 -9.12
C CYS A 14 -6.91 -2.41 -9.86
N SER A 15 -5.90 -3.28 -9.77
CA SER A 15 -4.61 -3.11 -10.44
C SER A 15 -3.95 -4.46 -10.70
N ALA A 16 -3.41 -4.62 -11.90
CA ALA A 16 -2.59 -5.78 -12.27
C ALA A 16 -1.12 -5.65 -11.80
N PHE A 17 -0.67 -4.44 -11.42
CA PHE A 17 0.71 -4.15 -11.05
C PHE A 17 0.92 -4.04 -9.54
N ALA A 18 -0.08 -3.51 -8.83
CA ALA A 18 0.02 -3.27 -7.40
C ALA A 18 0.02 -4.58 -6.61
N GLY A 19 0.81 -4.59 -5.53
CA GLY A 19 0.81 -5.66 -4.54
C GLY A 19 -0.28 -5.48 -3.49
N ASN A 20 -0.77 -6.59 -2.94
CA ASN A 20 -1.81 -6.60 -1.91
C ASN A 20 -1.23 -6.19 -0.54
N PRO A 21 -1.68 -5.09 0.07
CA PRO A 21 -1.20 -4.66 1.38
C PRO A 21 -1.43 -5.67 2.50
N TYR A 22 -2.34 -6.64 2.31
CA TYR A 22 -2.55 -7.71 3.28
C TYR A 22 -1.34 -8.64 3.43
N PHE A 23 -0.44 -8.68 2.46
CA PHE A 23 0.79 -9.48 2.52
C PHE A 23 2.01 -8.75 3.08
N ILE A 24 1.88 -7.48 3.46
CA ILE A 24 2.97 -6.76 4.14
C ILE A 24 3.16 -7.39 5.52
N ASP A 25 4.33 -7.90 5.82
CA ASP A 25 4.67 -8.49 7.11
C ASP A 25 4.84 -7.38 8.17
N LEU A 26 3.94 -7.39 9.16
CA LEU A 26 3.95 -6.41 10.24
C LEU A 26 5.08 -6.62 11.24
N ASP A 27 5.57 -7.87 11.40
CA ASP A 27 6.75 -8.14 12.22
C ASP A 27 8.02 -7.60 11.58
N ALA A 28 8.11 -7.59 10.24
CA ALA A 28 9.19 -6.92 9.53
C ALA A 28 9.15 -5.41 9.78
N LEU A 29 7.98 -4.77 9.68
CA LEU A 29 7.83 -3.33 10.00
C LEU A 29 8.19 -3.01 11.46
N LYS A 30 7.89 -3.93 12.38
CA LYS A 30 8.31 -3.81 13.78
C LYS A 30 9.84 -3.91 13.92
N ALA A 31 10.47 -4.84 13.23
CA ALA A 31 11.93 -5.00 13.23
C ALA A 31 12.63 -3.76 12.66
N ASP A 32 12.03 -3.08 11.67
CA ASP A 32 12.51 -1.84 11.07
C ASP A 32 12.23 -0.58 11.97
N GLY A 33 11.60 -0.79 13.13
CA GLY A 33 11.29 0.26 14.10
C GLY A 33 10.09 1.14 13.74
N LEU A 34 9.28 0.72 12.77
CA LEU A 34 8.10 1.46 12.33
C LEU A 34 6.84 1.13 13.15
N LEU A 35 6.86 0.02 13.87
CA LEU A 35 5.79 -0.44 14.76
C LEU A 35 6.36 -0.95 16.08
N THR A 36 5.52 -0.98 17.10
CA THR A 36 5.82 -1.60 18.39
C THR A 36 4.97 -2.84 18.62
N ALA A 37 5.48 -3.76 19.47
CA ALA A 37 4.70 -4.93 19.86
C ALA A 37 3.38 -4.57 20.56
N ALA A 38 3.37 -3.46 21.31
CA ALA A 38 2.16 -2.97 21.99
C ALA A 38 1.08 -2.52 20.99
N GLN A 39 1.47 -1.82 19.91
CA GLN A 39 0.55 -1.41 18.85
C GLN A 39 -0.08 -2.61 18.14
N LEU A 40 0.72 -3.63 17.82
CA LEU A 40 0.21 -4.86 17.20
C LEU A 40 -0.73 -5.64 18.12
N LYS A 41 -0.40 -5.72 19.41
CA LYS A 41 -1.22 -6.42 20.41
C LYS A 41 -2.54 -5.69 20.72
N ALA A 42 -2.60 -4.40 20.51
CA ALA A 42 -3.80 -3.59 20.77
C ALA A 42 -4.91 -3.80 19.73
N GLU A 43 -4.58 -4.37 18.56
CA GLU A 43 -5.53 -4.57 17.47
C GLU A 43 -6.12 -5.99 17.49
N LYS A 44 -7.32 -6.09 16.89
CA LYS A 44 -7.99 -7.39 16.67
C LYS A 44 -7.61 -7.92 15.29
N TRP A 45 -7.37 -9.23 15.20
CA TRP A 45 -6.95 -9.91 13.96
C TRP A 45 -7.91 -11.01 13.51
N GLY A 46 -9.06 -11.13 14.19
CA GLY A 46 -10.02 -12.22 14.09
C GLY A 46 -9.95 -13.16 15.30
N ASP A 47 -11.03 -13.91 15.49
CA ASP A 47 -11.17 -14.77 16.68
C ASP A 47 -10.84 -16.26 16.39
N ASP A 48 -10.82 -16.65 15.10
CA ASP A 48 -10.55 -18.01 14.67
C ASP A 48 -9.23 -18.08 13.86
N PRO A 49 -8.20 -18.78 14.36
CA PRO A 49 -6.92 -18.91 13.66
C PRO A 49 -7.01 -19.75 12.37
N LEU A 50 -8.11 -20.44 12.11
CA LEU A 50 -8.32 -21.28 10.94
C LEU A 50 -9.11 -20.56 9.83
N SER A 51 -9.59 -19.34 10.08
CA SER A 51 -10.33 -18.55 9.11
C SER A 51 -9.88 -17.09 9.09
N VAL A 52 -10.06 -16.42 7.94
CA VAL A 52 -9.72 -15.02 7.79
C VAL A 52 -10.98 -14.16 7.93
N ASP A 53 -11.05 -13.37 8.98
CA ASP A 53 -12.07 -12.32 9.12
C ASP A 53 -11.61 -11.07 8.35
N TYR A 54 -11.98 -10.97 7.07
CA TYR A 54 -11.59 -9.87 6.21
C TYR A 54 -12.12 -8.52 6.68
N GLY A 55 -13.28 -8.47 7.32
CA GLY A 55 -13.85 -7.23 7.86
C GLY A 55 -12.98 -6.66 9.00
N THR A 56 -12.64 -7.50 9.96
CA THR A 56 -11.72 -7.15 11.05
C THR A 56 -10.33 -6.84 10.51
N LEU A 57 -9.82 -7.67 9.58
CA LEU A 57 -8.52 -7.48 8.96
C LEU A 57 -8.42 -6.14 8.21
N TYR A 58 -9.43 -5.79 7.42
CA TYR A 58 -9.49 -4.53 6.71
C TYR A 58 -9.32 -3.33 7.67
N THR A 59 -10.10 -3.32 8.74
CA THR A 59 -10.07 -2.22 9.71
C THR A 59 -8.74 -2.13 10.46
N SER A 60 -8.33 -3.24 11.08
CA SER A 60 -7.15 -3.27 11.96
C SER A 60 -5.85 -3.10 11.17
N ARG A 61 -5.75 -3.75 10.01
CA ARG A 61 -4.52 -3.75 9.23
C ARG A 61 -4.19 -2.39 8.64
N TYR A 62 -5.16 -1.73 8.01
CA TYR A 62 -4.93 -0.39 7.48
C TYR A 62 -4.63 0.64 8.57
N LYS A 63 -5.25 0.53 9.74
CA LYS A 63 -4.93 1.36 10.89
C LYS A 63 -3.45 1.21 11.31
N VAL A 64 -2.97 -0.03 11.44
CA VAL A 64 -1.57 -0.32 11.79
C VAL A 64 -0.61 0.13 10.69
N LEU A 65 -0.96 -0.09 9.42
CA LEU A 65 -0.13 0.36 8.29
C LEU A 65 -0.04 1.89 8.22
N ARG A 66 -1.10 2.63 8.57
CA ARG A 66 -1.03 4.10 8.72
C ARG A 66 -0.10 4.53 9.86
N THR A 67 -0.13 3.81 10.97
CA THR A 67 0.82 4.05 12.07
C THR A 67 2.26 3.83 11.62
N ALA A 68 2.53 2.76 10.88
CA ALA A 68 3.84 2.49 10.31
C ALA A 68 4.28 3.58 9.32
N TYR A 69 3.36 4.05 8.46
CA TYR A 69 3.64 5.15 7.53
C TYR A 69 3.98 6.45 8.24
N ALA A 70 3.24 6.81 9.29
CA ALA A 70 3.54 7.99 10.09
C ALA A 70 4.93 7.91 10.72
N ALA A 71 5.29 6.77 11.33
CA ALA A 71 6.62 6.52 11.88
C ALA A 71 7.72 6.55 10.80
N TRP A 72 7.44 6.01 9.62
CA TRP A 72 8.37 6.04 8.49
C TRP A 72 8.63 7.48 8.01
N ARG A 73 7.59 8.29 7.86
CA ARG A 73 7.74 9.71 7.53
C ARG A 73 8.56 10.47 8.58
N GLU A 74 8.27 10.25 9.87
CA GLU A 74 8.99 10.88 10.97
C GLU A 74 10.48 10.48 10.99
N LYS A 75 10.76 9.20 10.76
CA LYS A 75 12.13 8.66 10.71
C LYS A 75 13.00 9.36 9.66
N TYR A 76 12.41 9.77 8.54
CA TYR A 76 13.12 10.42 7.44
C TYR A 76 12.89 11.93 7.37
N ALA A 77 11.99 12.49 8.19
CA ALA A 77 11.73 13.92 8.22
C ALA A 77 12.98 14.70 8.61
N GLY A 78 13.23 15.78 7.86
CA GLY A 78 14.34 16.69 8.15
C GLY A 78 15.74 16.18 7.80
N LEU A 79 15.87 14.94 7.29
CA LEU A 79 17.14 14.47 6.80
C LEU A 79 17.58 15.28 5.56
N HIS A 80 18.86 15.55 5.48
CA HIS A 80 19.44 16.36 4.40
C HIS A 80 18.82 17.76 4.20
N GLY A 81 18.17 18.32 5.25
CA GLY A 81 17.54 19.64 5.18
C GLY A 81 16.26 19.71 4.36
N CYS A 82 15.70 18.57 3.96
CA CYS A 82 14.44 18.46 3.22
C CYS A 82 13.30 18.07 4.14
N ALA A 83 12.17 18.77 4.05
CA ALA A 83 10.97 18.46 4.83
C ALA A 83 10.38 17.07 4.49
N HIS A 84 10.62 16.59 3.27
CA HIS A 84 10.13 15.32 2.72
C HIS A 84 11.29 14.56 2.08
N TYR A 85 12.24 14.11 2.88
CA TYR A 85 13.27 13.17 2.42
C TYR A 85 12.78 11.74 2.61
N TYR A 86 13.07 10.90 1.64
CA TYR A 86 12.83 9.46 1.70
C TYR A 86 14.11 8.71 1.36
N PRO A 87 14.25 7.43 1.76
CA PRO A 87 15.45 6.66 1.45
C PRO A 87 15.66 6.48 -0.05
N ASP A 88 16.93 6.37 -0.47
CA ASP A 88 17.32 6.26 -1.89
C ASP A 88 16.68 5.07 -2.59
N ASP A 89 16.48 3.96 -1.88
CA ASP A 89 15.81 2.77 -2.40
C ASP A 89 14.30 2.98 -2.63
N TYR A 90 13.66 3.85 -1.84
CA TYR A 90 12.30 4.29 -2.14
C TYR A 90 12.23 5.11 -3.42
N TYR A 91 13.16 6.05 -3.63
CA TYR A 91 13.20 6.82 -4.87
C TYR A 91 13.50 5.93 -6.09
N ALA A 92 14.42 4.98 -5.95
CA ALA A 92 14.71 4.00 -6.99
C ALA A 92 13.47 3.14 -7.31
N PHE A 93 12.74 2.69 -6.29
CA PHE A 93 11.48 1.97 -6.47
C PHE A 93 10.44 2.82 -7.18
N ALA A 94 10.22 4.06 -6.73
CA ALA A 94 9.23 4.96 -7.31
C ALA A 94 9.53 5.26 -8.79
N LEU A 95 10.79 5.50 -9.13
CA LEU A 95 11.23 5.73 -10.51
C LEU A 95 11.04 4.49 -11.39
N ALA A 96 11.41 3.31 -10.90
CA ALA A 96 11.27 2.07 -11.64
C ALA A 96 9.79 1.69 -11.91
N ASN A 97 8.87 2.21 -11.11
CA ASN A 97 7.43 1.93 -11.19
C ASN A 97 6.59 3.16 -11.61
N ASP A 98 7.20 4.22 -12.11
CA ASP A 98 6.54 5.49 -12.45
C ASP A 98 5.38 5.31 -13.44
N SER A 99 5.48 4.35 -14.33
CA SER A 99 4.47 4.06 -15.35
C SER A 99 3.08 3.67 -14.79
N TRP A 100 3.00 3.24 -13.52
CA TRP A 100 1.73 2.83 -12.91
C TRP A 100 1.53 3.33 -11.48
N LEU A 101 2.61 3.52 -10.70
CA LEU A 101 2.54 3.77 -9.25
C LEU A 101 1.84 5.09 -8.93
N ASN A 102 2.12 6.15 -9.69
CA ASN A 102 1.51 7.47 -9.48
C ASN A 102 0.00 7.45 -9.73
N ASP A 103 -0.41 6.83 -10.84
CA ASP A 103 -1.84 6.68 -11.18
C ASP A 103 -2.58 5.78 -10.17
N TYR A 104 -1.97 4.68 -9.76
CA TYR A 104 -2.54 3.80 -8.73
C TYR A 104 -2.73 4.52 -7.39
N ALA A 105 -1.71 5.21 -6.90
CA ALA A 105 -1.77 5.91 -5.63
C ALA A 105 -2.82 7.04 -5.65
N LEU A 106 -2.88 7.81 -6.75
CA LEU A 106 -3.90 8.83 -6.96
C LEU A 106 -5.31 8.23 -7.01
N TYR A 107 -5.50 7.11 -7.74
CA TYR A 107 -6.76 6.39 -7.77
C TYR A 107 -7.22 5.93 -6.39
N MET A 108 -6.31 5.35 -5.59
CA MET A 108 -6.64 4.88 -4.25
C MET A 108 -6.95 6.03 -3.29
N ALA A 109 -6.25 7.16 -3.40
CA ALA A 109 -6.56 8.36 -2.62
C ALA A 109 -7.94 8.93 -2.99
N LEU A 110 -8.27 9.01 -4.27
CA LEU A 110 -9.61 9.38 -4.74
C LEU A 110 -10.67 8.42 -4.24
N LYS A 111 -10.41 7.12 -4.30
CA LYS A 111 -11.32 6.08 -3.81
C LYS A 111 -11.60 6.23 -2.31
N THR A 112 -10.55 6.48 -1.52
CA THR A 112 -10.66 6.76 -0.08
C THR A 112 -11.51 8.01 0.17
N ALA A 113 -11.23 9.12 -0.52
CA ALA A 113 -11.95 10.38 -0.38
C ALA A 113 -13.43 10.26 -0.78
N ASN A 114 -13.77 9.35 -1.69
CA ASN A 114 -15.14 9.07 -2.12
C ASN A 114 -15.79 7.88 -1.37
N GLY A 115 -15.32 7.56 -0.16
CA GLY A 115 -15.91 6.52 0.69
C GLY A 115 -15.83 5.12 0.12
N MET A 116 -14.75 4.80 -0.58
CA MET A 116 -14.49 3.50 -1.22
C MET A 116 -15.50 3.10 -2.32
N LYS A 117 -16.30 4.04 -2.79
CA LYS A 117 -17.28 3.81 -3.88
C LYS A 117 -16.61 3.47 -5.20
N SER A 118 -17.41 2.92 -6.14
CA SER A 118 -16.98 2.76 -7.53
C SER A 118 -16.59 4.09 -8.15
N TRP A 119 -15.57 4.12 -8.99
CA TRP A 119 -15.17 5.33 -9.72
C TRP A 119 -16.30 5.89 -10.61
N THR A 120 -17.25 5.07 -10.99
CA THR A 120 -18.44 5.48 -11.76
C THR A 120 -19.39 6.40 -10.98
N GLU A 121 -19.27 6.41 -9.65
CA GLU A 121 -20.08 7.22 -8.73
C GLU A 121 -19.35 8.50 -8.25
N TRP A 122 -18.09 8.70 -8.66
CA TRP A 122 -17.32 9.86 -8.26
C TRP A 122 -17.79 11.14 -8.95
N PRO A 123 -17.42 12.33 -8.46
CA PRO A 123 -17.61 13.59 -9.16
C PRO A 123 -17.13 13.53 -10.61
N ARG A 124 -17.84 14.23 -11.50
CA ARG A 124 -17.64 14.15 -12.95
C ARG A 124 -16.20 14.46 -13.37
N GLU A 125 -15.58 15.46 -12.75
CA GLU A 125 -14.21 15.88 -13.01
C GLU A 125 -13.20 14.76 -12.76
N TYR A 126 -13.38 13.95 -11.72
CA TYR A 126 -12.50 12.82 -11.43
C TYR A 126 -12.78 11.64 -12.38
N ARG A 127 -14.05 11.36 -12.68
CA ARG A 127 -14.42 10.31 -13.64
C ARG A 127 -13.85 10.57 -15.03
N LEU A 128 -13.85 11.83 -15.47
CA LEU A 128 -13.35 12.25 -16.79
C LEU A 128 -11.84 12.56 -16.77
N ARG A 129 -11.18 12.40 -15.63
CA ARG A 129 -9.75 12.68 -15.45
C ARG A 129 -9.38 14.09 -15.83
N ASP A 130 -10.19 15.09 -15.42
CA ASP A 130 -9.85 16.49 -15.62
C ASP A 130 -8.49 16.81 -14.99
N ALA A 131 -7.55 17.27 -15.81
CA ALA A 131 -6.16 17.44 -15.39
C ALA A 131 -6.00 18.47 -14.25
N ALA A 132 -6.78 19.57 -14.30
CA ALA A 132 -6.70 20.61 -13.27
C ALA A 132 -7.28 20.12 -11.94
N ALA A 133 -8.42 19.43 -12.00
CA ALA A 133 -9.05 18.83 -10.81
C ALA A 133 -8.15 17.77 -10.17
N LEU A 134 -7.52 16.88 -10.96
CA LEU A 134 -6.61 15.87 -10.46
C LEU A 134 -5.34 16.49 -9.87
N ALA A 135 -4.76 17.51 -10.49
CA ALA A 135 -3.59 18.20 -9.97
C ALA A 135 -3.89 18.90 -8.63
N LYS A 136 -5.04 19.56 -8.53
CA LYS A 136 -5.50 20.18 -7.28
C LYS A 136 -5.69 19.12 -6.19
N PHE A 137 -6.40 18.04 -6.48
CA PHE A 137 -6.63 16.96 -5.54
C PHE A 137 -5.31 16.33 -5.08
N ALA A 138 -4.37 16.09 -6.00
CA ALA A 138 -3.08 15.53 -5.67
C ALA A 138 -2.27 16.41 -4.70
N ALA A 139 -2.32 17.73 -4.89
CA ALA A 139 -1.66 18.68 -3.99
C ALA A 139 -2.32 18.72 -2.59
N GLU A 140 -3.65 18.62 -2.53
CA GLU A 140 -4.42 18.62 -1.28
C GLU A 140 -4.31 17.28 -0.52
N GLN A 141 -4.05 16.17 -1.22
CA GLN A 141 -4.02 14.80 -0.68
C GLN A 141 -2.65 14.14 -0.80
N GLU A 142 -1.58 14.93 -0.76
CA GLU A 142 -0.20 14.42 -0.89
C GLU A 142 0.11 13.32 0.12
N GLU A 143 -0.36 13.48 1.37
CA GLU A 143 -0.15 12.51 2.44
C GLU A 143 -0.84 11.16 2.15
N GLU A 144 -2.09 11.20 1.68
CA GLU A 144 -2.83 9.98 1.34
C GLU A 144 -2.21 9.26 0.13
N ILE A 145 -1.81 10.01 -0.88
CA ILE A 145 -1.09 9.47 -2.05
C ILE A 145 0.24 8.86 -1.62
N GLY A 146 0.97 9.54 -0.73
CA GLY A 146 2.22 9.03 -0.15
C GLY A 146 2.02 7.74 0.63
N PHE A 147 0.94 7.61 1.39
CA PHE A 147 0.58 6.38 2.08
C PHE A 147 0.42 5.19 1.12
N TRP A 148 -0.32 5.36 0.03
CA TRP A 148 -0.50 4.29 -0.96
C TRP A 148 0.79 3.92 -1.69
N LYS A 149 1.68 4.88 -1.95
CA LYS A 149 3.02 4.61 -2.48
C LYS A 149 3.90 3.84 -1.49
N PHE A 150 3.86 4.23 -0.22
CA PHE A 150 4.57 3.53 0.87
C PHE A 150 4.14 2.06 0.97
N LEU A 151 2.85 1.76 0.91
CA LEU A 151 2.36 0.39 0.93
C LEU A 151 2.95 -0.44 -0.22
N GLN A 152 3.05 0.14 -1.41
CA GLN A 152 3.62 -0.56 -2.57
C GLN A 152 5.12 -0.76 -2.44
N TYR A 153 5.83 0.21 -1.89
CA TYR A 153 7.26 0.10 -1.60
C TYR A 153 7.54 -1.02 -0.57
N GLU A 154 6.82 -1.05 0.53
CA GLU A 154 6.97 -2.08 1.56
C GLU A 154 6.64 -3.47 1.02
N PHE A 155 5.53 -3.60 0.30
CA PHE A 155 5.19 -4.86 -0.36
C PHE A 155 6.31 -5.33 -1.30
N ALA A 156 6.78 -4.46 -2.20
CA ALA A 156 7.80 -4.81 -3.18
C ALA A 156 9.13 -5.22 -2.51
N THR A 157 9.53 -4.48 -1.48
CA THR A 157 10.75 -4.76 -0.71
C THR A 157 10.68 -6.13 -0.03
N GLN A 158 9.58 -6.42 0.63
CA GLN A 158 9.39 -7.69 1.34
C GLN A 158 9.20 -8.84 0.35
N TRP A 159 8.44 -8.66 -0.71
CA TRP A 159 8.28 -9.65 -1.77
C TRP A 159 9.60 -10.00 -2.45
N LYS A 160 10.44 -8.99 -2.71
CA LYS A 160 11.77 -9.22 -3.25
C LYS A 160 12.62 -10.10 -2.33
N LYS A 161 12.62 -9.86 -1.03
CA LYS A 161 13.33 -10.69 -0.05
C LYS A 161 12.87 -12.16 -0.10
N VAL A 162 11.56 -12.41 -0.14
CA VAL A 162 10.99 -13.76 -0.25
C VAL A 162 11.41 -14.44 -1.55
N LYS A 163 11.30 -13.72 -2.67
CA LYS A 163 11.68 -14.24 -4.00
C LYS A 163 13.17 -14.55 -4.08
N ASP A 164 14.01 -13.66 -3.61
CA ASP A 164 15.46 -13.87 -3.60
C ASP A 164 15.85 -15.06 -2.72
N TYR A 165 15.23 -15.21 -1.55
CA TYR A 165 15.45 -16.36 -0.67
C TYR A 165 15.04 -17.69 -1.34
N ALA A 166 13.87 -17.75 -1.94
CA ALA A 166 13.39 -18.94 -2.66
C ALA A 166 14.33 -19.30 -3.80
N ASN A 167 14.71 -18.32 -4.62
CA ASN A 167 15.60 -18.52 -5.76
C ASN A 167 17.00 -18.98 -5.34
N ALA A 168 17.54 -18.44 -4.24
CA ALA A 168 18.82 -18.90 -3.67
C ALA A 168 18.80 -20.35 -3.18
N LYS A 169 17.60 -20.88 -2.88
CA LYS A 169 17.40 -22.31 -2.55
C LYS A 169 17.03 -23.18 -3.75
N GLY A 170 17.10 -22.63 -4.98
CA GLY A 170 16.72 -23.33 -6.20
C GLY A 170 15.21 -23.47 -6.43
N VAL A 171 14.39 -22.80 -5.62
CA VAL A 171 12.93 -22.81 -5.74
C VAL A 171 12.48 -21.67 -6.63
N LYS A 172 11.71 -21.98 -7.68
CA LYS A 172 11.07 -21.00 -8.56
C LYS A 172 9.66 -20.71 -8.06
N ILE A 173 9.25 -19.46 -8.13
CA ILE A 173 7.89 -19.03 -7.81
C ILE A 173 7.16 -18.83 -9.14
N LEU A 174 6.07 -19.58 -9.34
CA LEU A 174 5.16 -19.43 -10.47
C LEU A 174 3.99 -18.56 -10.03
N GLY A 175 3.77 -17.46 -10.76
CA GLY A 175 2.62 -16.60 -10.54
C GLY A 175 1.40 -17.09 -11.32
N ASP A 176 0.22 -16.68 -10.86
CA ASP A 176 -1.04 -16.81 -11.58
C ASP A 176 -1.49 -15.42 -12.04
N ILE A 177 -2.07 -15.36 -13.22
CA ILE A 177 -2.63 -14.12 -13.78
C ILE A 177 -4.13 -14.16 -13.52
N PRO A 178 -4.68 -13.25 -12.73
CA PRO A 178 -6.12 -13.13 -12.56
C PRO A 178 -6.74 -12.64 -13.88
N ILE A 179 -7.52 -13.49 -14.51
CA ILE A 179 -8.25 -13.21 -15.75
C ILE A 179 -9.73 -13.10 -15.42
#